data_287c431a8420fcdd33c6257648c7cf9c
#
_entry.id   287c431a8420fcdd33c6257648c7cf9c
#
_cell.length_a   1.000
_cell.length_b   1.000
_cell.length_c   1.000
_cell.angle_alpha   90.00
_cell.angle_beta   90.00
_cell.angle_gamma   90.00
#
_symmetry.space_group_name_H-M   'P 1'
#
loop_
_entity.id
_entity.type
_entity.pdbx_description
1 polymer ?
#
loop_
_entity_poly.entity_id
_entity_poly.type
_entity_poly.pdbx_seq_one_letter_code
_entity_poly.pdbx_strand_id
1 'polypeptide(L)'
;MNETDDLSKDLPIISIIIVAYNTKEETLSCIQSIQDKIDIKETPYEVIVSDNGSTDGGPDAVRERFPWVEVMENNANIGFGKANNRAAANAAGDVLFFLNPDTLVVNDIGGMADYIRQHRKVGALNPLIVDAKGGFKDSFDNYKISSYLAFKLINLSFPWPFFRLWGKRHQRNILTMEVFGTERFYGCAFLMRKDTFAEIGHFDENLFMYYEEEDVSFRLKRRGYTCCIYPKSMVIHVGLKTDRGESGHPFTDRDQRMWASERHLLKKHFPHTWAIRYLLDIGITIRASVRLVLKRLSGKGEAGNFNDIICNCTRRIRLAFSVLTRKMQ
;
A
#
# COMPACT_ATOMS: atom_id res chain seq x y z
N MET A 1 28.03 41.08 17.19
CA MET A 1 27.24 40.59 16.08
C MET A 1 27.48 39.09 16.05
N ASN A 2 26.57 38.35 16.63
CA ASN A 2 26.63 36.90 16.66
C ASN A 2 25.80 36.37 15.47
N GLU A 3 26.49 35.95 14.45
CA GLU A 3 25.93 35.06 13.43
C GLU A 3 25.78 33.67 14.04
N THR A 4 24.72 33.47 14.79
CA THR A 4 24.15 32.12 14.90
C THR A 4 23.27 31.98 13.69
N ASP A 5 23.89 31.64 12.54
CA ASP A 5 23.20 31.19 11.36
C ASP A 5 22.23 30.08 11.77
N ASP A 6 20.97 30.35 11.46
CA ASP A 6 19.81 29.53 11.75
C ASP A 6 19.90 28.23 10.92
N LEU A 7 20.68 27.25 11.44
CA LEU A 7 20.79 25.90 10.91
C LEU A 7 19.44 25.16 10.85
N SER A 8 18.37 25.78 11.36
CA SER A 8 17.01 25.22 11.34
C SER A 8 16.31 25.40 9.98
N LYS A 9 16.83 26.24 9.07
CA LYS A 9 16.22 26.51 7.77
C LYS A 9 16.63 25.53 6.66
N ASP A 10 17.68 24.73 6.85
CA ASP A 10 18.24 23.86 5.83
C ASP A 10 17.87 22.39 5.98
N LEU A 11 17.07 22.01 6.96
CA LEU A 11 16.63 20.62 7.12
C LEU A 11 15.43 20.33 6.21
N PRO A 12 15.47 19.22 5.46
CA PRO A 12 14.33 18.81 4.65
C PRO A 12 13.12 18.59 5.54
N ILE A 13 12.02 19.21 5.15
CA ILE A 13 10.76 19.09 5.86
C ILE A 13 10.12 17.72 5.60
N ILE A 14 10.31 17.17 4.41
CA ILE A 14 9.74 15.92 3.94
C ILE A 14 10.85 14.97 3.50
N SER A 15 10.87 13.78 4.08
CA SER A 15 11.69 12.69 3.55
C SER A 15 10.82 11.78 2.68
N ILE A 16 11.06 11.79 1.37
CA ILE A 16 10.36 10.96 0.39
C ILE A 16 11.09 9.63 0.28
N ILE A 17 10.44 8.55 0.68
CA ILE A 17 11.02 7.21 0.73
C ILE A 17 10.42 6.35 -0.37
N ILE A 18 11.28 5.81 -1.23
CA ILE A 18 10.92 4.96 -2.36
C ILE A 18 11.61 3.61 -2.20
N VAL A 19 10.84 2.52 -2.07
CA VAL A 19 11.39 1.16 -2.06
C VAL A 19 11.37 0.61 -3.48
N ALA A 20 12.55 0.29 -4.03
CA ALA A 20 12.72 -0.23 -5.38
C ALA A 20 13.17 -1.70 -5.38
N TYR A 21 12.64 -2.49 -6.32
CA TYR A 21 13.10 -3.84 -6.61
C TYR A 21 12.82 -4.20 -8.07
N ASN A 22 13.85 -4.15 -8.92
CA ASN A 22 13.76 -4.37 -10.37
C ASN A 22 12.68 -3.47 -11.03
N THR A 23 12.71 -2.18 -10.71
CA THR A 23 11.76 -1.15 -11.16
C THR A 23 12.50 0.09 -11.65
N LYS A 24 13.61 -0.08 -12.39
CA LYS A 24 14.49 1.01 -12.83
C LYS A 24 13.72 2.15 -13.49
N GLU A 25 12.96 1.88 -14.55
CA GLU A 25 12.30 2.91 -15.35
C GLU A 25 11.19 3.62 -14.56
N GLU A 26 10.44 2.86 -13.77
CA GLU A 26 9.39 3.38 -12.90
C GLU A 26 10.01 4.29 -11.81
N THR A 27 11.10 3.85 -11.18
CA THR A 27 11.80 4.63 -10.15
C THR A 27 12.35 5.94 -10.71
N LEU A 28 12.99 5.91 -11.88
CA LEU A 28 13.47 7.12 -12.53
C LEU A 28 12.33 8.09 -12.88
N SER A 29 11.22 7.58 -13.37
CA SER A 29 10.03 8.37 -13.70
C SER A 29 9.37 8.97 -12.46
N CYS A 30 9.32 8.22 -11.37
CA CYS A 30 8.82 8.66 -10.07
C CYS A 30 9.66 9.84 -9.55
N ILE A 31 10.98 9.70 -9.49
CA ILE A 31 11.90 10.75 -9.04
C ILE A 31 11.79 11.99 -9.93
N GLN A 32 11.73 11.81 -11.25
CA GLN A 32 11.54 12.91 -12.18
C GLN A 32 10.25 13.69 -11.89
N SER A 33 9.14 12.96 -11.62
CA SER A 33 7.87 13.62 -11.29
C SER A 33 7.93 14.41 -9.97
N ILE A 34 8.70 13.96 -8.99
CA ILE A 34 8.95 14.70 -7.75
C ILE A 34 9.67 16.01 -8.08
N GLN A 35 10.78 15.94 -8.80
CA GLN A 35 11.59 17.09 -9.20
C GLN A 35 10.79 18.12 -10.01
N ASP A 36 9.90 17.67 -10.91
CA ASP A 36 9.12 18.52 -11.80
C ASP A 36 7.93 19.20 -11.08
N LYS A 37 7.44 18.64 -9.98
CA LYS A 37 6.17 19.04 -9.36
C LYS A 37 6.30 19.65 -7.98
N ILE A 38 7.42 19.42 -7.29
CA ILE A 38 7.65 19.96 -5.95
C ILE A 38 8.76 20.99 -6.03
N ASP A 39 8.44 22.25 -5.74
CA ASP A 39 9.45 23.29 -5.62
C ASP A 39 10.19 23.14 -4.29
N ILE A 40 11.47 22.76 -4.35
CA ILE A 40 12.32 22.56 -3.18
C ILE A 40 12.49 23.83 -2.33
N LYS A 41 12.30 25.02 -2.93
CA LYS A 41 12.38 26.28 -2.19
C LYS A 41 11.14 26.55 -1.34
N GLU A 42 9.98 26.12 -1.83
CA GLU A 42 8.70 26.27 -1.13
C GLU A 42 8.46 25.10 -0.19
N THR A 43 8.85 23.89 -0.61
CA THR A 43 8.67 22.64 0.12
C THR A 43 10.00 21.89 0.16
N PRO A 44 10.89 22.16 1.13
CA PRO A 44 12.15 21.43 1.26
C PRO A 44 11.93 19.93 1.45
N TYR A 45 12.65 19.12 0.67
CA TYR A 45 12.56 17.67 0.73
C TYR A 45 13.90 16.99 0.46
N GLU A 46 14.03 15.77 0.89
CA GLU A 46 15.02 14.80 0.45
C GLU A 46 14.35 13.60 -0.18
N VAL A 47 15.06 12.85 -1.02
CA VAL A 47 14.59 11.59 -1.57
C VAL A 47 15.56 10.49 -1.18
N ILE A 48 15.03 9.42 -0.60
CA ILE A 48 15.77 8.21 -0.23
C ILE A 48 15.20 7.03 -1.01
N VAL A 49 16.01 6.46 -1.90
CA VAL A 49 15.68 5.21 -2.61
C VAL A 49 16.27 4.05 -1.82
N SER A 50 15.40 3.18 -1.27
CA SER A 50 15.80 1.95 -0.59
C SER A 50 15.72 0.79 -1.59
N ASP A 51 16.85 0.42 -2.17
CA ASP A 51 16.93 -0.66 -3.15
C ASP A 51 16.98 -2.04 -2.49
N ASN A 52 16.06 -2.90 -2.86
CA ASN A 52 15.92 -4.25 -2.33
C ASN A 52 16.73 -5.31 -3.09
N GLY A 53 17.93 -4.97 -3.56
CA GLY A 53 18.82 -5.88 -4.27
C GLY A 53 18.39 -6.05 -5.74
N SER A 54 18.12 -4.94 -6.43
CA SER A 54 17.81 -4.94 -7.87
C SER A 54 19.00 -5.41 -8.71
N THR A 55 18.69 -6.06 -9.82
CA THR A 55 19.67 -6.55 -10.81
C THR A 55 19.52 -5.87 -12.17
N ASP A 56 18.62 -4.89 -12.28
CA ASP A 56 18.29 -4.16 -13.51
C ASP A 56 19.16 -2.89 -13.73
N GLY A 57 20.14 -2.64 -12.84
CA GLY A 57 20.97 -1.43 -12.87
C GLY A 57 20.26 -0.17 -12.38
N GLY A 58 19.14 -0.32 -11.66
CA GLY A 58 18.36 0.79 -11.10
C GLY A 58 19.17 1.70 -10.17
N PRO A 59 19.89 1.18 -9.15
CA PRO A 59 20.70 1.98 -8.23
C PRO A 59 21.70 2.90 -8.92
N ASP A 60 22.44 2.37 -9.90
CA ASP A 60 23.46 3.14 -10.63
C ASP A 60 22.80 4.20 -11.51
N ALA A 61 21.70 3.87 -12.19
CA ALA A 61 20.96 4.81 -13.01
C ALA A 61 20.36 5.97 -12.19
N VAL A 62 19.93 5.72 -10.96
CA VAL A 62 19.46 6.77 -10.04
C VAL A 62 20.62 7.69 -9.65
N ARG A 63 21.78 7.15 -9.26
CA ARG A 63 22.98 7.94 -8.89
C ARG A 63 23.48 8.80 -10.04
N GLU A 64 23.47 8.25 -11.25
CA GLU A 64 23.89 8.96 -12.47
C GLU A 64 22.96 10.11 -12.80
N ARG A 65 21.63 9.85 -12.82
CA ARG A 65 20.64 10.84 -13.27
C ARG A 65 20.24 11.83 -12.17
N PHE A 66 20.23 11.40 -10.92
CA PHE A 66 19.81 12.20 -9.76
C PHE A 66 20.84 12.15 -8.62
N PRO A 67 22.02 12.77 -8.78
CA PRO A 67 23.14 12.68 -7.81
C PRO A 67 22.79 13.26 -6.42
N TRP A 68 21.67 13.97 -6.29
CA TRP A 68 21.16 14.52 -5.04
C TRP A 68 20.25 13.53 -4.27
N VAL A 69 19.93 12.38 -4.87
CA VAL A 69 19.11 11.34 -4.25
C VAL A 69 20.01 10.39 -3.43
N GLU A 70 19.62 10.12 -2.21
CA GLU A 70 20.28 9.08 -1.40
C GLU A 70 19.84 7.68 -1.87
N VAL A 71 20.79 6.82 -2.23
CA VAL A 71 20.51 5.44 -2.63
C VAL A 71 21.08 4.48 -1.59
N MET A 72 20.20 3.82 -0.86
CA MET A 72 20.50 2.80 0.15
C MET A 72 20.31 1.40 -0.43
N GLU A 73 21.37 0.60 -0.53
CA GLU A 73 21.29 -0.76 -1.03
C GLU A 73 21.11 -1.77 0.13
N ASN A 74 20.05 -2.56 0.07
CA ASN A 74 19.77 -3.61 1.04
C ASN A 74 20.49 -4.93 0.70
N ASN A 75 21.11 -5.03 -0.48
CA ASN A 75 21.82 -6.21 -1.01
C ASN A 75 20.95 -7.48 -1.15
N ALA A 76 19.68 -7.42 -0.81
CA ALA A 76 18.70 -8.50 -0.93
C ALA A 76 17.29 -7.95 -0.83
N ASN A 77 16.30 -8.67 -1.34
CA ASN A 77 14.91 -8.32 -1.15
C ASN A 77 14.46 -8.67 0.28
N ILE A 78 14.51 -7.69 1.17
CA ILE A 78 14.15 -7.82 2.59
C ILE A 78 12.67 -7.54 2.89
N GLY A 79 11.85 -7.28 1.87
CA GLY A 79 10.43 -6.95 1.96
C GLY A 79 10.18 -5.44 2.06
N PHE A 80 8.90 -5.06 1.83
CA PHE A 80 8.50 -3.65 1.72
C PHE A 80 8.63 -2.90 3.07
N GLY A 81 8.01 -3.44 4.12
CA GLY A 81 7.99 -2.77 5.43
C GLY A 81 9.39 -2.58 6.01
N LYS A 82 10.24 -3.61 5.93
CA LYS A 82 11.61 -3.55 6.46
C LYS A 82 12.51 -2.58 5.70
N ALA A 83 12.38 -2.52 4.37
CA ALA A 83 13.12 -1.55 3.54
C ALA A 83 12.70 -0.11 3.85
N ASN A 84 11.39 0.16 4.01
CA ASN A 84 10.88 1.45 4.45
C ASN A 84 11.37 1.83 5.85
N ASN A 85 11.40 0.88 6.80
CA ASN A 85 11.90 1.12 8.16
C ASN A 85 13.36 1.57 8.15
N ARG A 86 14.21 0.91 7.33
CA ARG A 86 15.63 1.28 7.19
C ARG A 86 15.79 2.68 6.62
N ALA A 87 15.05 3.02 5.57
CA ALA A 87 15.09 4.36 4.98
C ALA A 87 14.59 5.41 5.97
N ALA A 88 13.48 5.15 6.66
CA ALA A 88 12.91 6.07 7.66
C ALA A 88 13.84 6.33 8.85
N ALA A 89 14.71 5.38 9.19
CA ALA A 89 15.70 5.57 10.25
C ALA A 89 16.79 6.60 9.85
N ASN A 90 17.12 6.69 8.56
CA ASN A 90 18.09 7.66 8.02
C ASN A 90 17.46 8.99 7.62
N ALA A 91 16.14 9.04 7.48
CA ALA A 91 15.41 10.22 7.08
C ALA A 91 15.65 11.41 8.04
N ALA A 92 15.98 12.58 7.50
CA ALA A 92 16.21 13.82 8.28
C ALA A 92 14.90 14.59 8.53
N GLY A 93 13.90 14.47 7.65
CA GLY A 93 12.62 15.16 7.74
C GLY A 93 11.75 14.73 8.92
N ASP A 94 10.92 15.64 9.39
CA ASP A 94 9.92 15.39 10.43
C ASP A 94 8.62 14.75 9.89
N VAL A 95 8.43 14.81 8.56
CA VAL A 95 7.35 14.14 7.82
C VAL A 95 7.94 13.14 6.84
N LEU A 96 7.48 11.90 6.89
CA LEU A 96 7.84 10.82 5.98
C LEU A 96 6.76 10.70 4.91
N PHE A 97 7.15 10.73 3.64
CA PHE A 97 6.30 10.43 2.51
C PHE A 97 6.71 9.09 1.90
N PHE A 98 5.99 8.04 2.20
CA PHE A 98 6.18 6.73 1.62
C PHE A 98 5.53 6.70 0.24
N LEU A 99 6.31 6.40 -0.79
CA LEU A 99 5.90 6.48 -2.19
C LEU A 99 6.37 5.24 -2.97
N ASN A 100 5.45 4.57 -3.64
CA ASN A 100 5.84 3.43 -4.48
C ASN A 100 6.58 3.91 -5.75
N PRO A 101 7.52 3.11 -6.29
CA PRO A 101 8.29 3.48 -7.49
C PRO A 101 7.41 3.63 -8.74
N ASP A 102 6.26 2.96 -8.81
CA ASP A 102 5.30 3.00 -9.92
C ASP A 102 4.23 4.10 -9.76
N THR A 103 4.59 5.19 -9.06
CA THR A 103 3.74 6.36 -8.86
C THR A 103 4.34 7.61 -9.52
N LEU A 104 3.46 8.55 -9.90
CA LEU A 104 3.85 9.86 -10.42
C LEU A 104 3.16 10.95 -9.60
N VAL A 105 3.95 11.87 -9.05
CA VAL A 105 3.43 13.07 -8.39
C VAL A 105 2.86 14.01 -9.45
N VAL A 106 1.62 14.47 -9.25
CA VAL A 106 0.93 15.33 -10.23
C VAL A 106 1.04 16.81 -9.87
N ASN A 107 1.01 17.13 -8.58
CA ASN A 107 1.11 18.48 -8.06
C ASN A 107 1.81 18.49 -6.69
N ASP A 108 2.10 19.69 -6.19
CA ASP A 108 2.81 19.87 -4.93
C ASP A 108 2.14 19.17 -3.74
N ILE A 109 2.97 18.69 -2.83
CA ILE A 109 2.58 17.98 -1.61
C ILE A 109 2.83 18.77 -0.32
N GLY A 110 3.39 20.00 -0.43
CA GLY A 110 3.72 20.83 0.73
C GLY A 110 2.51 21.10 1.62
N GLY A 111 1.36 21.41 1.02
CA GLY A 111 0.12 21.59 1.76
C GLY A 111 -0.33 20.34 2.56
N MET A 112 0.05 19.12 2.12
CA MET A 112 -0.19 17.90 2.91
C MET A 112 0.71 17.85 4.15
N ALA A 113 1.99 18.22 3.98
CA ALA A 113 2.94 18.22 5.10
C ALA A 113 2.54 19.23 6.16
N ASP A 114 2.11 20.43 5.76
CA ASP A 114 1.59 21.44 6.67
C ASP A 114 0.33 20.96 7.38
N TYR A 115 -0.59 20.35 6.63
CA TYR A 115 -1.83 19.83 7.20
C TYR A 115 -1.57 18.78 8.27
N ILE A 116 -0.71 17.77 8.00
CA ILE A 116 -0.45 16.68 8.97
C ILE A 116 0.30 17.18 10.22
N ARG A 117 1.10 18.25 10.10
CA ARG A 117 1.75 18.91 11.23
C ARG A 117 0.75 19.61 12.13
N GLN A 118 -0.18 20.36 11.54
CA GLN A 118 -1.19 21.13 12.26
C GLN A 118 -2.26 20.22 12.88
N HIS A 119 -2.56 19.08 12.28
CA HIS A 119 -3.64 18.18 12.70
C HIS A 119 -3.08 16.92 13.38
N ARG A 120 -2.66 17.07 14.65
CA ARG A 120 -1.99 16.01 15.43
C ARG A 120 -2.79 14.70 15.56
N LYS A 121 -4.11 14.71 15.37
CA LYS A 121 -4.96 13.51 15.37
C LYS A 121 -4.93 12.75 14.04
N VAL A 122 -4.41 13.35 12.96
CA VAL A 122 -4.19 12.66 11.70
C VAL A 122 -2.90 11.85 11.80
N GLY A 123 -3.01 10.53 11.71
CA GLY A 123 -1.88 9.60 11.80
C GLY A 123 -1.28 9.27 10.43
N ALA A 124 -2.13 9.16 9.41
CA ALA A 124 -1.72 8.95 8.01
C ALA A 124 -2.55 9.83 7.08
N LEU A 125 -1.93 10.39 6.04
CA LEU A 125 -2.56 11.29 5.09
C LEU A 125 -2.21 10.88 3.66
N ASN A 126 -3.20 10.43 2.88
CA ASN A 126 -3.01 10.12 1.47
C ASN A 126 -3.28 11.34 0.58
N PRO A 127 -2.55 11.50 -0.53
CA PRO A 127 -3.05 12.28 -1.67
C PRO A 127 -4.24 11.57 -2.31
N LEU A 128 -4.90 12.24 -3.24
CA LEU A 128 -5.86 11.60 -4.12
C LEU A 128 -5.12 10.69 -5.10
N ILE A 129 -5.47 9.39 -5.11
CA ILE A 129 -4.82 8.41 -5.97
C ILE A 129 -5.70 8.13 -7.17
N VAL A 130 -5.13 8.30 -8.38
CA VAL A 130 -5.78 8.04 -9.66
C VAL A 130 -5.01 7.00 -10.47
N ASP A 131 -5.68 6.32 -11.38
CA ASP A 131 -5.02 5.46 -12.36
C ASP A 131 -4.49 6.28 -13.56
N ALA A 132 -3.71 5.63 -14.44
CA ALA A 132 -3.16 6.26 -15.63
C ALA A 132 -4.23 6.79 -16.63
N LYS A 133 -5.51 6.45 -16.44
CA LYS A 133 -6.64 6.93 -17.25
C LYS A 133 -7.42 8.04 -16.56
N GLY A 134 -6.92 8.53 -15.41
CA GLY A 134 -7.59 9.54 -14.60
C GLY A 134 -8.80 9.02 -13.81
N GLY A 135 -9.01 7.69 -13.78
CA GLY A 135 -10.02 7.07 -12.94
C GLY A 135 -9.56 7.05 -11.48
N PHE A 136 -10.43 7.42 -10.55
CA PHE A 136 -10.12 7.27 -9.13
C PHE A 136 -9.96 5.77 -8.82
N LYS A 137 -8.76 5.38 -8.38
CA LYS A 137 -8.60 4.08 -7.73
C LYS A 137 -9.37 4.14 -6.41
N ASP A 138 -9.98 3.02 -6.01
CA ASP A 138 -10.82 2.87 -4.82
C ASP A 138 -10.05 3.23 -3.52
N SER A 139 -9.56 4.48 -3.46
CA SER A 139 -8.95 5.08 -2.27
C SER A 139 -9.96 5.21 -1.13
N PHE A 140 -11.21 4.85 -1.39
CA PHE A 140 -12.36 5.12 -0.53
C PHE A 140 -13.02 3.85 0.00
N ASP A 141 -12.24 2.86 0.37
CA ASP A 141 -12.79 1.75 1.13
C ASP A 141 -13.25 2.25 2.50
N ASN A 142 -14.45 2.84 2.53
CA ASN A 142 -15.19 3.15 3.76
C ASN A 142 -15.68 1.88 4.47
N TYR A 143 -14.95 0.77 4.33
CA TYR A 143 -15.24 -0.43 5.09
C TYR A 143 -14.78 -0.20 6.52
N LYS A 144 -15.76 0.08 7.39
CA LYS A 144 -15.50 0.01 8.83
C LYS A 144 -14.80 -1.32 9.11
N ILE A 145 -13.61 -1.25 9.67
CA ILE A 145 -12.85 -2.44 10.10
C ILE A 145 -13.71 -3.37 10.96
N SER A 146 -14.66 -2.80 11.72
CA SER A 146 -15.70 -3.53 12.46
C SER A 146 -16.68 -4.29 11.55
N SER A 147 -16.87 -3.88 10.29
CA SER A 147 -17.77 -4.53 9.33
C SER A 147 -17.05 -5.45 8.34
N TYR A 148 -15.72 -5.62 8.45
CA TYR A 148 -14.96 -6.55 7.61
C TYR A 148 -15.54 -7.97 7.64
N LEU A 149 -15.89 -8.46 8.83
CA LEU A 149 -16.55 -9.76 9.00
C LEU A 149 -17.96 -9.75 8.43
N ALA A 150 -18.73 -8.69 8.70
CA ALA A 150 -20.08 -8.51 8.15
C ALA A 150 -20.05 -8.40 6.63
N PHE A 151 -19.09 -7.66 6.06
CA PHE A 151 -18.88 -7.55 4.62
C PHE A 151 -18.54 -8.90 3.98
N LYS A 152 -17.66 -9.70 4.60
CA LYS A 152 -17.33 -11.05 4.12
C LYS A 152 -18.55 -11.99 4.22
N LEU A 153 -19.35 -11.91 5.27
CA LEU A 153 -20.59 -12.68 5.43
C LEU A 153 -21.65 -12.25 4.41
N ILE A 154 -21.82 -10.95 4.15
CA ILE A 154 -22.74 -10.41 3.14
C ILE A 154 -22.33 -10.84 1.73
N ASN A 155 -21.02 -10.82 1.40
CA ASN A 155 -20.51 -11.34 0.13
C ASN A 155 -20.72 -12.85 -0.06
N LEU A 156 -20.84 -13.61 1.02
CA LEU A 156 -21.27 -15.01 0.99
C LEU A 156 -22.75 -15.17 0.63
N SER A 157 -23.59 -14.20 0.99
CA SER A 157 -25.05 -14.33 0.97
C SER A 157 -25.76 -13.62 -0.19
N PHE A 158 -25.17 -12.55 -0.78
CA PHE A 158 -25.86 -11.71 -1.78
C PHE A 158 -25.15 -11.63 -3.14
N PRO A 159 -25.90 -11.52 -4.28
CA PRO A 159 -25.32 -11.32 -5.61
C PRO A 159 -24.84 -9.88 -5.82
N TRP A 160 -23.68 -9.74 -6.45
CA TRP A 160 -22.84 -8.58 -6.76
C TRP A 160 -23.49 -7.27 -7.29
N PRO A 161 -24.68 -7.21 -7.92
CA PRO A 161 -25.09 -5.98 -8.62
C PRO A 161 -25.41 -4.78 -7.72
N PHE A 162 -25.76 -4.97 -6.46
CA PHE A 162 -26.19 -3.88 -5.58
C PHE A 162 -25.07 -2.93 -5.15
N PHE A 163 -23.82 -3.43 -4.99
CA PHE A 163 -22.69 -2.62 -4.52
C PHE A 163 -22.10 -1.70 -5.59
N ARG A 164 -22.28 -2.05 -6.88
CA ARG A 164 -21.77 -1.25 -8.01
C ARG A 164 -22.49 0.08 -8.18
N LEU A 165 -23.72 0.18 -7.71
CA LEU A 165 -24.55 1.40 -7.77
C LEU A 165 -24.22 2.38 -6.64
N TRP A 166 -23.76 1.89 -5.49
CA TRP A 166 -23.46 2.73 -4.33
C TRP A 166 -22.10 3.44 -4.47
N GLY A 167 -21.09 2.77 -4.99
CA GLY A 167 -19.75 3.35 -5.21
C GLY A 167 -19.73 4.52 -6.21
N LYS A 168 -20.58 4.46 -7.26
CA LYS A 168 -20.61 5.52 -8.29
C LYS A 168 -21.19 6.86 -7.83
N ARG A 169 -21.98 6.89 -6.76
CA ARG A 169 -22.63 8.10 -6.27
C ARG A 169 -21.70 9.02 -5.47
N HIS A 170 -20.60 8.51 -4.93
CA HIS A 170 -19.63 9.26 -4.13
C HIS A 170 -18.52 9.93 -4.97
N GLN A 171 -18.30 9.52 -6.21
CA GLN A 171 -17.18 10.02 -7.04
C GLN A 171 -17.32 11.47 -7.53
N ARG A 172 -18.51 12.06 -7.54
CA ARG A 172 -18.75 13.33 -8.23
C ARG A 172 -18.25 14.59 -7.52
N ASN A 173 -17.99 14.58 -6.21
CA ASN A 173 -17.66 15.77 -5.43
C ASN A 173 -16.29 15.74 -4.73
N ILE A 174 -15.45 14.75 -5.02
CA ILE A 174 -14.21 14.53 -4.26
C ILE A 174 -13.18 15.65 -4.47
N LEU A 175 -13.07 16.17 -5.68
CA LEU A 175 -12.12 17.25 -6.00
C LEU A 175 -12.45 18.59 -5.33
N THR A 176 -13.67 18.76 -4.87
CA THR A 176 -14.15 19.96 -4.15
C THR A 176 -14.22 19.76 -2.65
N MET A 177 -13.91 18.56 -2.16
CA MET A 177 -13.96 18.24 -0.73
C MET A 177 -12.76 18.79 0.01
N GLU A 178 -12.98 19.19 1.25
CA GLU A 178 -11.92 19.34 2.24
C GLU A 178 -11.36 17.96 2.64
N VAL A 179 -10.31 17.96 3.44
CA VAL A 179 -9.73 16.72 3.96
C VAL A 179 -10.79 15.89 4.70
N PHE A 180 -10.88 14.62 4.38
CA PHE A 180 -11.87 13.72 4.98
C PHE A 180 -11.24 12.42 5.49
N GLY A 181 -11.88 11.86 6.53
CA GLY A 181 -11.41 10.65 7.19
C GLY A 181 -11.74 9.38 6.40
N THR A 182 -10.84 8.38 6.50
CA THR A 182 -11.01 7.01 5.99
C THR A 182 -10.74 5.99 7.08
N GLU A 183 -11.22 4.76 6.90
CA GLU A 183 -10.93 3.68 7.87
C GLU A 183 -9.50 3.14 7.71
N ARG A 184 -8.93 3.22 6.53
CA ARG A 184 -7.55 2.85 6.23
C ARG A 184 -6.96 3.79 5.18
N PHE A 185 -5.66 3.87 5.11
CA PHE A 185 -4.94 4.59 4.06
C PHE A 185 -4.49 3.63 2.94
N TYR A 186 -4.08 4.19 1.82
CA TYR A 186 -3.59 3.43 0.67
C TYR A 186 -2.06 3.40 0.68
N GLY A 187 -1.47 2.20 0.62
CA GLY A 187 -0.03 2.00 0.85
C GLY A 187 0.91 2.53 -0.25
N CYS A 188 0.39 2.86 -1.46
CA CYS A 188 1.25 3.29 -2.57
C CYS A 188 1.75 4.75 -2.46
N ALA A 189 1.06 5.61 -1.70
CA ALA A 189 1.46 7.00 -1.46
C ALA A 189 0.79 7.54 -0.20
N PHE A 190 1.53 7.82 0.86
CA PHE A 190 0.98 8.41 2.09
C PHE A 190 2.04 9.13 2.91
N LEU A 191 1.62 10.19 3.60
CA LEU A 191 2.43 10.91 4.56
C LEU A 191 2.13 10.46 5.98
N MET A 192 3.16 10.46 6.81
CA MET A 192 3.08 10.26 8.25
C MET A 192 4.14 11.12 8.94
N ARG A 193 3.82 11.68 10.11
CA ARG A 193 4.88 12.30 10.93
C ARG A 193 5.85 11.24 11.42
N LYS A 194 7.13 11.56 11.47
CA LYS A 194 8.19 10.66 11.94
C LYS A 194 7.98 10.24 13.40
N ASP A 195 7.53 11.17 14.27
CA ASP A 195 7.17 10.87 15.66
C ASP A 195 6.01 9.87 15.77
N THR A 196 4.97 10.05 14.96
CA THR A 196 3.82 9.14 14.93
C THR A 196 4.21 7.76 14.40
N PHE A 197 5.08 7.70 13.37
CA PHE A 197 5.59 6.45 12.82
C PHE A 197 6.40 5.66 13.86
N ALA A 198 7.24 6.35 14.65
CA ALA A 198 7.96 5.76 15.77
C ALA A 198 7.02 5.29 16.89
N GLU A 199 6.04 6.12 17.27
CA GLU A 199 5.07 5.80 18.32
C GLU A 199 4.26 4.54 18.03
N ILE A 200 3.85 4.34 16.77
CA ILE A 200 3.13 3.12 16.38
C ILE A 200 4.04 1.89 16.25
N GLY A 201 5.35 2.04 16.31
CA GLY A 201 6.34 0.97 16.22
C GLY A 201 6.70 0.58 14.79
N HIS A 202 6.71 1.53 13.86
CA HIS A 202 7.13 1.37 12.46
C HIS A 202 6.28 0.35 11.67
N PHE A 203 6.73 -0.11 10.50
CA PHE A 203 6.13 -1.25 9.82
C PHE A 203 6.48 -2.56 10.53
N ASP A 204 5.56 -3.52 10.52
CA ASP A 204 5.80 -4.87 11.04
C ASP A 204 6.69 -5.66 10.08
N GLU A 205 7.92 -5.94 10.47
CA GLU A 205 8.91 -6.65 9.65
C GLU A 205 8.60 -8.13 9.41
N ASN A 206 7.59 -8.68 10.09
CA ASN A 206 7.06 -10.02 9.80
C ASN A 206 6.10 -10.03 8.59
N LEU A 207 5.70 -8.86 8.10
CA LEU A 207 4.99 -8.68 6.85
C LEU A 207 6.04 -8.46 5.75
N PHE A 208 6.22 -9.45 4.88
CA PHE A 208 7.17 -9.31 3.79
C PHE A 208 6.66 -8.34 2.72
N MET A 209 5.38 -8.47 2.36
CA MET A 209 4.66 -7.65 1.39
C MET A 209 3.15 -7.86 1.53
N TYR A 210 2.37 -6.81 1.33
CA TYR A 210 0.91 -6.71 1.48
C TYR A 210 0.44 -6.72 2.94
N TYR A 211 -0.62 -5.98 3.20
CA TYR A 211 -1.26 -5.76 4.50
C TYR A 211 -0.50 -4.89 5.50
N GLU A 212 0.60 -4.24 5.07
CA GLU A 212 1.33 -3.29 5.90
C GLU A 212 0.45 -2.09 6.27
N GLU A 213 -0.29 -1.56 5.30
CA GLU A 213 -1.21 -0.44 5.50
C GLU A 213 -2.38 -0.78 6.41
N GLU A 214 -2.90 -2.02 6.34
CA GLU A 214 -3.93 -2.48 7.27
C GLU A 214 -3.37 -2.59 8.69
N ASP A 215 -2.18 -3.17 8.86
CA ASP A 215 -1.52 -3.30 10.17
C ASP A 215 -1.28 -1.92 10.81
N VAL A 216 -0.74 -0.98 10.03
CA VAL A 216 -0.52 0.40 10.48
C VAL A 216 -1.84 1.09 10.80
N SER A 217 -2.87 0.95 9.95
CA SER A 217 -4.20 1.55 10.19
C SER A 217 -4.83 1.03 11.48
N PHE A 218 -4.71 -0.27 11.78
CA PHE A 218 -5.17 -0.84 13.06
C PHE A 218 -4.44 -0.25 14.26
N ARG A 219 -3.11 -0.09 14.16
CA ARG A 219 -2.30 0.47 15.25
C ARG A 219 -2.56 1.95 15.47
N LEU A 220 -2.71 2.73 14.40
CA LEU A 220 -3.13 4.14 14.45
C LEU A 220 -4.48 4.29 15.16
N LYS A 221 -5.49 3.52 14.72
CA LYS A 221 -6.83 3.58 15.30
C LYS A 221 -6.85 3.25 16.80
N ARG A 222 -6.08 2.24 17.23
CA ARG A 222 -5.97 1.89 18.66
C ARG A 222 -5.37 3.00 19.52
N ARG A 223 -4.59 3.90 18.92
CA ARG A 223 -4.02 5.08 19.58
C ARG A 223 -4.85 6.34 19.41
N GLY A 224 -6.03 6.24 18.79
CA GLY A 224 -6.95 7.36 18.59
C GLY A 224 -6.57 8.29 17.44
N TYR A 225 -5.69 7.85 16.55
CA TYR A 225 -5.41 8.53 15.29
C TYR A 225 -6.44 8.20 14.22
N THR A 226 -6.56 9.10 13.23
CA THR A 226 -7.38 8.92 12.03
C THR A 226 -6.50 8.83 10.78
N CYS A 227 -6.95 8.06 9.78
CA CYS A 227 -6.41 8.14 8.43
C CYS A 227 -7.27 9.10 7.62
N CYS A 228 -6.65 9.95 6.79
CA CYS A 228 -7.36 10.95 6.00
C CYS A 228 -6.87 10.97 4.55
N ILE A 229 -7.70 11.56 3.68
CA ILE A 229 -7.33 11.88 2.29
C ILE A 229 -7.30 13.39 2.14
N TYR A 230 -6.28 13.89 1.47
CA TYR A 230 -6.06 15.29 1.11
C TYR A 230 -6.31 15.49 -0.39
N PRO A 231 -7.51 15.90 -0.81
CA PRO A 231 -7.91 15.90 -2.22
C PRO A 231 -7.18 16.91 -3.11
N LYS A 232 -6.53 17.91 -2.50
CA LYS A 232 -5.80 18.96 -3.24
C LYS A 232 -4.46 18.49 -3.79
N SER A 233 -3.88 17.40 -3.24
CA SER A 233 -2.69 16.76 -3.77
C SER A 233 -3.06 15.45 -4.45
N MET A 234 -2.41 15.14 -5.56
CA MET A 234 -2.75 14.02 -6.43
C MET A 234 -1.51 13.22 -6.84
N VAL A 235 -1.66 11.91 -6.88
CA VAL A 235 -0.64 10.97 -7.35
C VAL A 235 -1.28 9.98 -8.32
N ILE A 236 -0.65 9.76 -9.48
CA ILE A 236 -1.01 8.69 -10.40
C ILE A 236 -0.30 7.41 -9.97
N HIS A 237 -1.05 6.32 -9.76
CA HIS A 237 -0.49 5.00 -9.58
C HIS A 237 -0.63 4.20 -10.86
N VAL A 238 0.47 4.11 -11.61
CA VAL A 238 0.51 3.45 -12.92
C VAL A 238 0.26 1.95 -12.79
N GLY A 239 0.82 1.33 -11.75
CA GLY A 239 0.78 -0.10 -11.50
C GLY A 239 1.84 -0.84 -12.33
N LEU A 240 2.57 -1.73 -11.70
CA LEU A 240 3.62 -2.51 -12.36
C LEU A 240 3.03 -3.53 -13.33
N LYS A 241 3.60 -3.61 -14.53
CA LYS A 241 3.27 -4.67 -15.51
C LYS A 241 3.70 -6.06 -15.01
N THR A 242 4.72 -6.11 -14.15
CA THR A 242 5.29 -7.32 -13.55
C THR A 242 4.33 -8.09 -12.63
N ASP A 243 3.25 -7.45 -12.20
CA ASP A 243 2.21 -8.11 -11.40
C ASP A 243 1.33 -9.08 -12.20
N ARG A 244 1.41 -9.07 -13.52
CA ARG A 244 0.81 -10.09 -14.40
C ARG A 244 1.87 -11.17 -14.61
N GLY A 245 1.87 -12.16 -13.70
CA GLY A 245 2.86 -13.23 -13.68
C GLY A 245 3.30 -13.73 -15.04
N GLU A 246 4.57 -13.53 -15.38
CA GLU A 246 5.23 -14.09 -16.57
C GLU A 246 5.30 -15.62 -16.55
N SER A 247 4.99 -16.23 -15.43
CA SER A 247 5.04 -17.69 -15.26
C SER A 247 3.68 -18.32 -15.44
N GLY A 248 2.96 -18.27 -16.43
CA GLY A 248 1.75 -19.06 -16.78
C GLY A 248 1.11 -19.95 -15.67
N HIS A 249 1.55 -19.82 -14.44
CA HIS A 249 1.07 -20.54 -13.26
C HIS A 249 -0.01 -19.73 -12.54
N PRO A 250 -1.17 -20.31 -12.34
CA PRO A 250 -2.35 -19.67 -11.74
C PRO A 250 -2.20 -19.28 -10.28
N PHE A 251 -1.11 -19.67 -9.62
CA PHE A 251 -0.80 -19.37 -8.24
C PHE A 251 0.66 -18.90 -8.17
N THR A 252 0.82 -17.59 -8.03
CA THR A 252 2.12 -16.92 -8.02
C THR A 252 2.70 -16.89 -6.60
N ASP A 253 4.02 -16.65 -6.49
CA ASP A 253 4.68 -16.35 -5.22
C ASP A 253 4.02 -15.14 -4.52
N ARG A 254 3.43 -14.23 -5.28
CA ARG A 254 2.62 -13.12 -4.79
C ARG A 254 1.46 -13.59 -3.93
N ASP A 255 0.68 -14.57 -4.41
CA ASP A 255 -0.48 -15.08 -3.66
C ASP A 255 -0.04 -15.75 -2.36
N GLN A 256 1.09 -16.45 -2.35
CA GLN A 256 1.64 -17.07 -1.13
C GLN A 256 2.04 -16.02 -0.11
N ARG A 257 2.73 -14.96 -0.53
CA ARG A 257 3.15 -13.84 0.33
C ARG A 257 1.93 -13.13 0.90
N MET A 258 0.98 -12.79 0.05
CA MET A 258 -0.27 -12.13 0.47
C MET A 258 -1.02 -12.94 1.53
N TRP A 259 -1.08 -14.26 1.40
CA TRP A 259 -1.75 -15.11 2.39
C TRP A 259 -0.96 -15.30 3.69
N ALA A 260 0.36 -15.36 3.60
CA ALA A 260 1.20 -15.38 4.80
C ALA A 260 1.02 -14.09 5.61
N SER A 261 1.01 -12.94 4.93
CA SER A 261 0.79 -11.63 5.52
C SER A 261 -0.62 -11.50 6.10
N GLU A 262 -1.67 -11.92 5.37
CA GLU A 262 -3.04 -11.91 5.88
C GLU A 262 -3.19 -12.74 7.16
N ARG A 263 -2.62 -13.94 7.16
CA ARG A 263 -2.65 -14.80 8.35
C ARG A 263 -1.94 -14.17 9.54
N HIS A 264 -0.77 -13.54 9.32
CA HIS A 264 -0.05 -12.83 10.36
C HIS A 264 -0.87 -11.68 10.92
N LEU A 265 -1.44 -10.84 10.04
CA LEU A 265 -2.32 -9.74 10.40
C LEU A 265 -3.50 -10.19 11.27
N LEU A 266 -4.21 -11.25 10.83
CA LEU A 266 -5.37 -11.76 11.53
C LEU A 266 -5.02 -12.31 12.91
N LYS A 267 -3.90 -13.03 13.05
CA LYS A 267 -3.41 -13.50 14.35
C LYS A 267 -3.05 -12.34 15.28
N LYS A 268 -2.36 -11.32 14.76
CA LYS A 268 -1.91 -10.17 15.52
C LYS A 268 -3.07 -9.32 16.05
N HIS A 269 -4.05 -9.02 15.20
CA HIS A 269 -5.11 -8.09 15.52
C HIS A 269 -6.39 -8.73 16.04
N PHE A 270 -6.62 -10.03 15.74
CA PHE A 270 -7.82 -10.77 16.06
C PHE A 270 -7.51 -12.16 16.66
N PRO A 271 -6.74 -12.24 17.76
CA PRO A 271 -6.18 -13.51 18.28
C PRO A 271 -7.23 -14.56 18.61
N HIS A 272 -8.45 -14.14 18.98
CA HIS A 272 -9.54 -15.08 19.35
C HIS A 272 -10.41 -15.51 18.16
N THR A 273 -10.44 -14.75 17.06
CA THR A 273 -11.34 -14.98 15.93
C THR A 273 -10.63 -15.20 14.59
N TRP A 274 -9.29 -15.18 14.57
CA TRP A 274 -8.52 -15.25 13.34
C TRP A 274 -8.80 -16.54 12.53
N ALA A 275 -8.96 -17.67 13.20
CA ALA A 275 -9.23 -18.95 12.54
C ALA A 275 -10.59 -18.94 11.82
N ILE A 276 -11.63 -18.41 12.49
CA ILE A 276 -12.96 -18.27 11.89
C ILE A 276 -12.93 -17.34 10.69
N ARG A 277 -12.26 -16.19 10.82
CA ARG A 277 -12.09 -15.23 9.72
C ARG A 277 -11.36 -15.86 8.54
N TYR A 278 -10.30 -16.60 8.80
CA TYR A 278 -9.52 -17.29 7.78
C TYR A 278 -10.34 -18.38 7.07
N LEU A 279 -11.15 -19.17 7.81
CA LEU A 279 -12.04 -20.18 7.23
C LEU A 279 -13.13 -19.55 6.35
N LEU A 280 -13.66 -18.38 6.74
CA LEU A 280 -14.63 -17.64 5.93
C LEU A 280 -14.01 -17.20 4.60
N ASP A 281 -12.76 -16.72 4.59
CA ASP A 281 -12.04 -16.33 3.38
C ASP A 281 -11.81 -17.51 2.43
N ILE A 282 -11.49 -18.66 2.97
CA ILE A 282 -11.40 -19.91 2.21
C ILE A 282 -12.76 -20.26 1.60
N GLY A 283 -13.84 -20.19 2.37
CA GLY A 283 -15.20 -20.45 1.90
C GLY A 283 -15.62 -19.52 0.75
N ILE A 284 -15.29 -18.22 0.84
CA ILE A 284 -15.53 -17.23 -0.23
C ILE A 284 -14.76 -17.62 -1.49
N THR A 285 -13.50 -17.99 -1.33
CA THR A 285 -12.63 -18.39 -2.44
C THR A 285 -13.15 -19.63 -3.16
N ILE A 286 -13.54 -20.67 -2.40
CA ILE A 286 -14.11 -21.91 -2.94
C ILE A 286 -15.38 -21.58 -3.73
N ARG A 287 -16.28 -20.77 -3.15
CA ARG A 287 -17.52 -20.36 -3.82
C ARG A 287 -17.27 -19.60 -5.11
N ALA A 288 -16.30 -18.66 -5.12
CA ALA A 288 -15.93 -17.92 -6.33
C ALA A 288 -15.40 -18.85 -7.42
N SER A 289 -14.58 -19.82 -7.05
CA SER A 289 -14.04 -20.82 -7.97
C SER A 289 -15.12 -21.74 -8.53
N VAL A 290 -16.05 -22.23 -7.70
CA VAL A 290 -17.21 -23.03 -8.14
C VAL A 290 -18.06 -22.25 -9.13
N ARG A 291 -18.34 -20.95 -8.87
CA ARG A 291 -19.08 -20.08 -9.80
C ARG A 291 -18.39 -19.94 -11.16
N LEU A 292 -17.07 -19.80 -11.19
CA LEU A 292 -16.30 -19.72 -12.43
C LEU A 292 -16.41 -21.03 -13.23
N VAL A 293 -16.30 -22.17 -12.54
CA VAL A 293 -16.51 -23.51 -13.15
C VAL A 293 -17.92 -23.62 -13.75
N LEU A 294 -18.95 -23.27 -13.00
CA LEU A 294 -20.34 -23.33 -13.46
C LEU A 294 -20.62 -22.37 -14.65
N LYS A 295 -20.05 -21.17 -14.64
CA LYS A 295 -20.14 -20.24 -15.78
C LYS A 295 -19.53 -20.83 -17.04
N ARG A 296 -18.43 -21.54 -16.92
CA ARG A 296 -17.77 -22.19 -18.05
C ARG A 296 -18.58 -23.36 -18.59
N LEU A 297 -19.11 -24.21 -17.71
CA LEU A 297 -19.98 -25.32 -18.11
C LEU A 297 -21.27 -24.85 -18.81
N SER A 298 -21.74 -23.65 -18.49
CA SER A 298 -22.90 -23.01 -19.13
C SER A 298 -22.57 -22.25 -20.44
N GLY A 299 -21.34 -22.34 -20.96
CA GLY A 299 -20.91 -21.67 -22.18
C GLY A 299 -20.78 -20.13 -22.09
N LYS A 300 -20.88 -19.54 -20.89
CA LYS A 300 -20.88 -18.08 -20.65
C LYS A 300 -19.53 -17.54 -20.15
N GLY A 301 -18.44 -18.32 -20.19
CA GLY A 301 -17.13 -17.95 -19.64
C GLY A 301 -16.06 -17.78 -20.71
N GLU A 302 -15.24 -16.74 -20.57
CA GLU A 302 -14.01 -16.59 -21.34
C GLU A 302 -12.99 -17.72 -21.06
N ALA A 303 -12.12 -18.00 -22.01
CA ALA A 303 -11.20 -19.15 -22.06
C ALA A 303 -10.02 -19.05 -21.05
N GLY A 304 -10.29 -18.90 -19.77
CA GLY A 304 -9.31 -19.12 -18.71
C GLY A 304 -9.10 -20.62 -18.43
N ASN A 305 -7.88 -21.03 -18.10
CA ASN A 305 -7.49 -22.43 -17.99
C ASN A 305 -8.20 -23.11 -16.79
N PHE A 306 -9.04 -24.13 -17.06
CA PHE A 306 -9.83 -24.86 -16.04
C PHE A 306 -8.94 -25.53 -14.97
N ASN A 307 -7.79 -26.05 -15.40
CA ASN A 307 -6.79 -26.63 -14.51
C ASN A 307 -6.25 -25.62 -13.51
N ASP A 308 -6.15 -24.34 -13.90
CA ASP A 308 -5.65 -23.27 -13.06
C ASP A 308 -6.62 -22.95 -11.92
N ILE A 309 -7.93 -22.99 -12.18
CA ILE A 309 -8.95 -22.76 -11.17
C ILE A 309 -8.97 -23.90 -10.14
N ILE A 310 -8.91 -25.15 -10.62
CA ILE A 310 -8.88 -26.33 -9.73
C ILE A 310 -7.60 -26.37 -8.91
N CYS A 311 -6.46 -26.09 -9.54
CA CYS A 311 -5.16 -26.07 -8.87
C CYS A 311 -5.14 -25.00 -7.77
N ASN A 312 -5.67 -23.80 -8.02
CA ASN A 312 -5.82 -22.73 -7.03
C ASN A 312 -6.71 -23.15 -5.86
N CYS A 313 -7.86 -23.74 -6.12
CA CYS A 313 -8.76 -24.24 -5.07
C CYS A 313 -8.08 -25.30 -4.21
N THR A 314 -7.44 -26.28 -4.85
CA THR A 314 -6.84 -27.42 -4.14
C THR A 314 -5.65 -26.96 -3.28
N ARG A 315 -4.82 -26.05 -3.77
CA ARG A 315 -3.71 -25.47 -3.01
C ARG A 315 -4.23 -24.64 -1.82
N ARG A 316 -5.25 -23.83 -2.02
CA ARG A 316 -5.86 -23.04 -0.94
C ARG A 316 -6.42 -23.92 0.16
N ILE A 317 -7.12 -25.00 -0.20
CA ILE A 317 -7.65 -25.97 0.75
C ILE A 317 -6.49 -26.67 1.49
N ARG A 318 -5.44 -27.13 0.79
CA ARG A 318 -4.28 -27.78 1.42
C ARG A 318 -3.55 -26.83 2.39
N LEU A 319 -3.37 -25.57 2.02
CA LEU A 319 -2.75 -24.57 2.91
C LEU A 319 -3.59 -24.33 4.17
N ALA A 320 -4.91 -24.28 4.02
CA ALA A 320 -5.84 -24.15 5.12
C ALA A 320 -5.74 -25.32 6.10
N PHE A 321 -5.72 -26.55 5.58
CA PHE A 321 -5.54 -27.76 6.40
C PHE A 321 -4.18 -27.79 7.09
N SER A 322 -3.09 -27.43 6.42
CA SER A 322 -1.75 -27.37 7.01
C SER A 322 -1.64 -26.37 8.16
N VAL A 323 -2.42 -25.29 8.11
CA VAL A 323 -2.48 -24.27 9.16
C VAL A 323 -3.23 -24.78 10.39
N LEU A 324 -4.31 -25.54 10.18
CA LEU A 324 -5.11 -26.12 11.26
C LEU A 324 -4.36 -27.28 11.94
N THR A 325 -3.62 -28.08 11.18
CA THR A 325 -2.91 -29.28 11.71
C THR A 325 -1.58 -28.93 12.40
N ARG A 326 -0.85 -27.87 12.00
CA ARG A 326 0.37 -27.41 12.70
C ARG A 326 0.12 -26.80 14.09
N LYS A 327 -1.11 -26.65 14.53
CA LYS A 327 -1.45 -26.21 15.89
C LYS A 327 -1.68 -27.35 16.87
N MET A 328 -1.59 -28.59 16.39
CA MET A 328 -1.73 -29.79 17.25
C MET A 328 -0.37 -30.45 17.57
N GLN A 329 0.72 -29.82 17.17
CA GLN A 329 2.08 -30.10 17.61
C GLN A 329 2.69 -28.81 18.19
#